data_d7077aadccd2c38c168eaa0b44b525bf
#
_entry.id   d7077aadccd2c38c168eaa0b44b525bf
#
_cell.length_a   1.000
_cell.length_b   1.000
_cell.length_c   1.000
_cell.angle_alpha   90.00
_cell.angle_beta   90.00
_cell.angle_gamma   90.00
#
_symmetry.space_group_name_H-M   'P 1'
#
loop_
_entity.id
_entity.type
_entity.pdbx_description
1 polymer ?
#
loop_
_entity_poly.entity_id
_entity_poly.type
_entity_poly.pdbx_seq_one_letter_code
_entity_poly.pdbx_strand_id
1 'polypeptide(L)'
;MAGKLFGTDGVRGVANFYPMTADFATKLGMACGAELCQVYRKVAIARDTRISGEMLQSALAAGFLSAGVDVVLLGVLPTPALTSVTADLDVDMSVMITASHNPYYDNGIKLITSNGDKFDDDTTSKLEVLVAENKFDLSSEKLGRIIYNNEALVMYLEKAKSFISSSKPLAGTRIVLDCANGSFSGIMPQVFKDLGAGVISLENEPDGYNINRDCGSQHPEKLYETVKGAHAGIGIAVDGDGDRLLVCDDEGHKIPAEQLIAFLAKYLKDEGKYRGNAVVSTIISNTAMERYIRNLGFEYYSTKVGERAIIAKMQELGCSVGGEESGHMVVADYSKSGDGMVNALLVCLAWAASGKKMSEIFPLFKFDPYVFVSVPLKDRAMVAEAAASEKVKAAVSEAENIMSGKGRVVLHPSGTEPKLRVWVSGSDETLVKKSADMIIAEINKLQEE
;
A
#
# COMPACT_ATOMS: atom_id res chain seq x y z
N MET A 1 -0.14 -26.25 16.18
CA MET A 1 -0.65 -24.86 16.26
C MET A 1 -0.88 -24.39 14.83
N ALA A 2 -2.08 -23.94 14.49
CA ALA A 2 -2.32 -23.32 13.18
C ALA A 2 -1.41 -22.09 13.05
N GLY A 3 -0.77 -21.90 11.90
CA GLY A 3 0.09 -20.75 11.67
C GLY A 3 -0.70 -19.44 11.81
N LYS A 4 -0.02 -18.31 12.13
CA LYS A 4 -0.61 -16.97 12.24
C LYS A 4 -1.38 -16.64 10.94
N LEU A 5 -2.68 -16.33 11.04
CA LEU A 5 -3.56 -16.03 9.91
C LEU A 5 -3.42 -14.56 9.47
N PHE A 6 -3.37 -13.63 10.44
CA PHE A 6 -3.21 -12.22 10.16
C PHE A 6 -1.75 -11.89 9.82
N GLY A 7 -1.53 -11.47 8.58
CA GLY A 7 -0.28 -10.83 8.16
C GLY A 7 -0.24 -9.35 8.54
N THR A 8 0.75 -8.62 8.00
CA THR A 8 0.89 -7.16 8.21
C THR A 8 -0.26 -6.34 7.61
N ASP A 9 -1.06 -6.92 6.70
CA ASP A 9 -2.11 -6.25 5.95
C ASP A 9 -3.42 -7.07 5.92
N GLY A 10 -3.77 -7.67 7.05
CA GLY A 10 -4.98 -8.49 7.21
C GLY A 10 -4.79 -9.97 6.88
N VAL A 11 -5.89 -10.67 6.65
CA VAL A 11 -5.92 -12.07 6.22
C VAL A 11 -6.11 -12.12 4.71
N ARG A 12 -5.32 -12.94 4.01
CA ARG A 12 -5.43 -13.11 2.54
C ARG A 12 -5.40 -14.58 2.16
N GLY A 13 -6.00 -14.89 1.02
CA GLY A 13 -5.97 -16.23 0.43
C GLY A 13 -6.81 -16.33 -0.84
N VAL A 14 -6.80 -17.50 -1.44
CA VAL A 14 -7.63 -17.81 -2.60
C VAL A 14 -9.10 -17.84 -2.17
N ALA A 15 -9.95 -17.09 -2.85
CA ALA A 15 -11.38 -17.02 -2.55
C ALA A 15 -12.02 -18.41 -2.63
N ASN A 16 -12.96 -18.70 -1.72
CA ASN A 16 -13.59 -19.99 -1.52
C ASN A 16 -12.68 -21.11 -0.95
N PHE A 17 -11.42 -20.80 -0.64
CA PHE A 17 -10.51 -21.67 0.10
C PHE A 17 -10.12 -21.02 1.43
N TYR A 18 -9.97 -21.86 2.47
CA TYR A 18 -9.60 -21.37 3.80
C TYR A 18 -8.29 -20.56 3.73
N PRO A 19 -8.23 -19.37 4.35
CA PRO A 19 -9.24 -18.74 5.20
C PRO A 19 -10.28 -17.85 4.48
N MET A 20 -10.25 -17.69 3.15
CA MET A 20 -11.18 -16.81 2.42
C MET A 20 -12.51 -17.51 2.06
N THR A 21 -13.14 -18.15 3.06
CA THR A 21 -14.46 -18.82 2.93
C THR A 21 -15.56 -18.01 3.62
N ALA A 22 -16.81 -18.22 3.21
CA ALA A 22 -17.97 -17.57 3.85
C ALA A 22 -18.08 -17.96 5.34
N ASP A 23 -17.79 -19.22 5.71
CA ASP A 23 -17.81 -19.69 7.09
C ASP A 23 -16.78 -18.95 7.95
N PHE A 24 -15.53 -18.81 7.48
CA PHE A 24 -14.51 -18.04 8.18
C PHE A 24 -14.89 -16.56 8.32
N ALA A 25 -15.36 -15.92 7.24
CA ALA A 25 -15.77 -14.53 7.25
C ALA A 25 -16.92 -14.28 8.24
N THR A 26 -17.91 -15.20 8.31
CA THR A 26 -19.00 -15.10 9.29
C THR A 26 -18.46 -15.16 10.73
N LYS A 27 -17.61 -16.13 11.04
CA LYS A 27 -16.98 -16.25 12.37
C LYS A 27 -16.11 -15.05 12.73
N LEU A 28 -15.38 -14.52 11.76
CA LEU A 28 -14.60 -13.29 11.97
C LEU A 28 -15.50 -12.09 12.27
N GLY A 29 -16.63 -11.95 11.57
CA GLY A 29 -17.62 -10.91 11.85
C GLY A 29 -18.22 -11.03 13.27
N MET A 30 -18.52 -12.25 13.74
CA MET A 30 -18.96 -12.50 15.11
C MET A 30 -17.87 -12.12 16.13
N ALA A 31 -16.62 -12.55 15.89
CA ALA A 31 -15.50 -12.27 16.79
C ALA A 31 -15.22 -10.75 16.90
N CYS A 32 -15.15 -10.06 15.77
CA CYS A 32 -14.97 -8.61 15.76
C CYS A 32 -16.16 -7.87 16.42
N GLY A 33 -17.38 -8.30 16.15
CA GLY A 33 -18.58 -7.71 16.74
C GLY A 33 -18.63 -7.86 18.26
N ALA A 34 -18.23 -9.02 18.77
CA ALA A 34 -18.20 -9.28 20.22
C ALA A 34 -17.06 -8.55 20.94
N GLU A 35 -15.87 -8.49 20.34
CA GLU A 35 -14.66 -7.97 21.00
C GLU A 35 -14.44 -6.47 20.75
N LEU A 36 -14.69 -5.97 19.53
CA LEU A 36 -14.27 -4.64 19.11
C LEU A 36 -15.41 -3.62 19.01
N CYS A 37 -16.66 -4.06 18.79
CA CYS A 37 -17.77 -3.13 18.58
C CYS A 37 -18.53 -2.85 19.87
N GLN A 38 -18.00 -1.97 20.72
CA GLN A 38 -18.52 -1.73 22.08
C GLN A 38 -19.13 -0.33 22.29
N VAL A 39 -18.81 0.65 21.46
CA VAL A 39 -19.21 2.06 21.63
C VAL A 39 -20.44 2.39 20.78
N TYR A 40 -20.28 2.36 19.47
CA TYR A 40 -21.35 2.67 18.52
C TYR A 40 -22.19 1.46 18.15
N ARG A 41 -21.64 0.25 18.36
CA ARG A 41 -22.16 -1.02 17.89
C ARG A 41 -22.44 -1.01 16.38
N LYS A 42 -21.50 -0.42 15.66
CA LYS A 42 -21.52 -0.27 14.19
C LYS A 42 -20.19 -0.62 13.58
N VAL A 43 -20.23 -1.22 12.39
CA VAL A 43 -19.06 -1.48 11.53
C VAL A 43 -19.33 -0.96 10.12
N ALA A 44 -18.36 -0.33 9.49
CA ALA A 44 -18.43 -0.02 8.07
C ALA A 44 -17.70 -1.10 7.25
N ILE A 45 -18.29 -1.53 6.12
CA ILE A 45 -17.69 -2.52 5.22
C ILE A 45 -17.63 -1.95 3.81
N ALA A 46 -16.42 -1.94 3.24
CA ALA A 46 -16.16 -1.62 1.84
C ALA A 46 -15.43 -2.78 1.16
N ARG A 47 -15.43 -2.80 -0.16
CA ARG A 47 -14.74 -3.79 -0.97
C ARG A 47 -14.16 -3.21 -2.24
N ASP A 48 -13.21 -3.91 -2.85
CA ASP A 48 -12.78 -3.66 -4.21
C ASP A 48 -13.74 -4.31 -5.24
N THR A 49 -13.34 -4.39 -6.49
CA THR A 49 -14.20 -4.85 -7.59
C THR A 49 -14.22 -6.37 -7.78
N ARG A 50 -13.50 -7.16 -6.97
CA ARG A 50 -13.45 -8.63 -7.08
C ARG A 50 -14.82 -9.25 -6.94
N ILE A 51 -15.15 -10.23 -7.78
CA ILE A 51 -16.43 -10.94 -7.73
C ILE A 51 -16.68 -11.61 -6.37
N SER A 52 -15.63 -12.13 -5.73
CA SER A 52 -15.71 -12.77 -4.40
C SER A 52 -15.98 -11.77 -3.26
N GLY A 53 -15.85 -10.46 -3.51
CA GLY A 53 -16.11 -9.42 -2.53
C GLY A 53 -17.53 -9.42 -2.01
N GLU A 54 -18.53 -9.70 -2.85
CA GLU A 54 -19.95 -9.76 -2.45
C GLU A 54 -20.24 -10.94 -1.51
N MET A 55 -19.64 -12.09 -1.78
CA MET A 55 -19.77 -13.27 -0.91
C MET A 55 -19.16 -12.98 0.48
N LEU A 56 -17.95 -12.45 0.53
CA LEU A 56 -17.27 -12.15 1.79
C LEU A 56 -17.95 -11.01 2.56
N GLN A 57 -18.43 -9.98 1.88
CA GLN A 57 -19.22 -8.89 2.48
C GLN A 57 -20.49 -9.42 3.13
N SER A 58 -21.23 -10.26 2.43
CA SER A 58 -22.49 -10.85 2.94
C SER A 58 -22.24 -11.74 4.16
N ALA A 59 -21.18 -12.54 4.12
CA ALA A 59 -20.79 -13.42 5.22
C ALA A 59 -20.32 -12.66 6.46
N LEU A 60 -19.45 -11.64 6.29
CA LEU A 60 -19.04 -10.74 7.37
C LEU A 60 -20.22 -10.01 7.98
N ALA A 61 -21.10 -9.45 7.12
CA ALA A 61 -22.30 -8.77 7.58
C ALA A 61 -23.19 -9.67 8.43
N ALA A 62 -23.47 -10.90 8.00
CA ALA A 62 -24.23 -11.88 8.77
C ALA A 62 -23.60 -12.13 10.16
N GLY A 63 -22.25 -12.23 10.23
CA GLY A 63 -21.53 -12.40 11.48
C GLY A 63 -21.71 -11.20 12.43
N PHE A 64 -21.49 -9.99 11.95
CA PHE A 64 -21.69 -8.75 12.74
C PHE A 64 -23.14 -8.58 13.21
N LEU A 65 -24.10 -8.79 12.30
CA LEU A 65 -25.52 -8.69 12.63
C LEU A 65 -25.91 -9.67 13.74
N SER A 66 -25.42 -10.91 13.69
CA SER A 66 -25.69 -11.91 14.72
C SER A 66 -25.04 -11.56 16.07
N ALA A 67 -23.95 -10.82 16.07
CA ALA A 67 -23.33 -10.26 17.28
C ALA A 67 -24.01 -8.97 17.77
N GLY A 68 -25.12 -8.54 17.15
CA GLY A 68 -25.87 -7.34 17.53
C GLY A 68 -25.19 -6.03 17.12
N VAL A 69 -24.43 -6.04 16.03
CA VAL A 69 -23.71 -4.88 15.48
C VAL A 69 -24.35 -4.46 14.17
N ASP A 70 -24.68 -3.18 14.04
CA ASP A 70 -25.18 -2.61 12.79
C ASP A 70 -24.06 -2.58 11.74
N VAL A 71 -24.40 -2.89 10.49
CA VAL A 71 -23.46 -2.95 9.37
C VAL A 71 -23.76 -1.84 8.37
N VAL A 72 -22.81 -0.91 8.22
CA VAL A 72 -22.87 0.16 7.21
C VAL A 72 -22.16 -0.33 5.95
N LEU A 73 -22.92 -0.63 4.90
CA LEU A 73 -22.37 -1.04 3.62
C LEU A 73 -22.04 0.18 2.76
N LEU A 74 -20.77 0.30 2.37
CA LEU A 74 -20.24 1.41 1.58
C LEU A 74 -20.05 1.05 0.09
N GLY A 75 -20.24 -0.24 -0.27
CA GLY A 75 -20.06 -0.71 -1.65
C GLY A 75 -18.59 -0.79 -2.08
N VAL A 76 -18.35 -0.50 -3.36
CA VAL A 76 -16.98 -0.44 -3.91
C VAL A 76 -16.36 0.90 -3.54
N LEU A 77 -15.26 0.84 -2.78
CA LEU A 77 -14.54 2.02 -2.31
C LEU A 77 -13.03 1.70 -2.23
N PRO A 78 -12.15 2.63 -2.59
CA PRO A 78 -10.70 2.44 -2.38
C PRO A 78 -10.32 2.31 -0.91
N THR A 79 -9.28 1.52 -0.62
CA THR A 79 -8.73 1.40 0.75
C THR A 79 -8.45 2.78 1.39
N PRO A 80 -7.75 3.72 0.72
CA PRO A 80 -7.52 5.05 1.28
C PRO A 80 -8.80 5.85 1.53
N ALA A 81 -9.82 5.66 0.71
CA ALA A 81 -11.10 6.30 0.95
C ALA A 81 -11.74 5.81 2.26
N LEU A 82 -11.78 4.49 2.46
CA LEU A 82 -12.31 3.92 3.70
C LEU A 82 -11.53 4.40 4.93
N THR A 83 -10.19 4.33 4.93
CA THR A 83 -9.36 4.79 6.04
C THR A 83 -9.56 6.27 6.35
N SER A 84 -9.74 7.09 5.31
CA SER A 84 -9.96 8.53 5.43
C SER A 84 -11.30 8.89 6.07
N VAL A 85 -12.39 8.16 5.74
CA VAL A 85 -13.73 8.51 6.21
C VAL A 85 -14.16 7.76 7.46
N THR A 86 -13.47 6.69 7.85
CA THR A 86 -13.87 5.85 8.99
C THR A 86 -14.14 6.65 10.26
N ALA A 87 -13.30 7.63 10.58
CA ALA A 87 -13.45 8.45 11.78
C ALA A 87 -14.70 9.37 11.76
N ASP A 88 -15.30 9.59 10.59
CA ASP A 88 -16.47 10.46 10.45
C ASP A 88 -17.79 9.67 10.35
N LEU A 89 -17.72 8.32 10.39
CA LEU A 89 -18.89 7.46 10.20
C LEU A 89 -19.57 7.01 11.51
N ASP A 90 -19.07 7.43 12.68
CA ASP A 90 -19.54 6.97 13.99
C ASP A 90 -19.61 5.44 14.07
N VAL A 91 -18.51 4.78 13.72
CA VAL A 91 -18.34 3.33 13.75
C VAL A 91 -17.22 2.92 14.71
N ASP A 92 -17.32 1.71 15.28
CA ASP A 92 -16.27 1.17 16.15
C ASP A 92 -15.05 0.71 15.34
N MET A 93 -15.30 0.27 14.11
CA MET A 93 -14.26 -0.19 13.18
C MET A 93 -14.76 -0.18 11.74
N SER A 94 -13.83 -0.37 10.81
CA SER A 94 -14.17 -0.62 9.41
C SER A 94 -13.47 -1.88 8.90
N VAL A 95 -14.03 -2.46 7.85
CA VAL A 95 -13.49 -3.65 7.17
C VAL A 95 -13.34 -3.34 5.68
N MET A 96 -12.13 -3.54 5.16
CA MET A 96 -11.87 -3.50 3.72
C MET A 96 -11.68 -4.92 3.18
N ILE A 97 -12.48 -5.28 2.18
CA ILE A 97 -12.41 -6.58 1.50
C ILE A 97 -11.63 -6.39 0.20
N THR A 98 -10.37 -6.82 0.19
CA THR A 98 -9.44 -6.67 -0.93
C THR A 98 -8.20 -7.53 -0.76
N ALA A 99 -7.58 -7.91 -1.87
CA ALA A 99 -6.23 -8.46 -1.91
C ALA A 99 -5.24 -7.54 -2.65
N SER A 100 -5.52 -6.21 -2.69
CA SER A 100 -4.68 -5.17 -3.29
C SER A 100 -4.31 -5.51 -4.75
N HIS A 101 -3.03 -5.70 -5.05
CA HIS A 101 -2.50 -5.96 -6.39
C HIS A 101 -2.57 -7.42 -6.85
N ASN A 102 -3.08 -8.34 -6.02
CA ASN A 102 -3.20 -9.76 -6.37
C ASN A 102 -4.23 -9.98 -7.49
N PRO A 103 -4.17 -11.11 -8.22
CA PRO A 103 -5.19 -11.50 -9.19
C PRO A 103 -6.59 -11.62 -8.58
N TYR A 104 -7.62 -11.64 -9.43
CA TYR A 104 -9.05 -11.64 -9.01
C TYR A 104 -9.47 -12.82 -8.13
N TYR A 105 -8.81 -13.97 -8.29
CA TYR A 105 -9.13 -15.19 -7.53
C TYR A 105 -8.63 -15.16 -6.09
N ASP A 106 -7.73 -14.25 -5.75
CA ASP A 106 -7.37 -13.95 -4.37
C ASP A 106 -8.33 -12.92 -3.78
N ASN A 107 -8.51 -12.94 -2.46
CA ASN A 107 -9.15 -11.88 -1.71
C ASN A 107 -8.53 -11.77 -0.31
N GLY A 108 -8.97 -10.78 0.44
CA GLY A 108 -8.49 -10.53 1.80
C GLY A 108 -9.47 -9.70 2.62
N ILE A 109 -9.21 -9.64 3.91
CA ILE A 109 -9.98 -8.87 4.89
C ILE A 109 -9.00 -8.07 5.72
N LYS A 110 -9.04 -6.73 5.56
CA LYS A 110 -8.26 -5.77 6.34
C LYS A 110 -9.15 -5.18 7.42
N LEU A 111 -8.70 -5.18 8.67
CA LEU A 111 -9.40 -4.58 9.80
C LEU A 111 -8.82 -3.21 10.10
N ILE A 112 -9.68 -2.23 10.27
CA ILE A 112 -9.34 -0.81 10.43
C ILE A 112 -10.03 -0.29 11.69
N THR A 113 -9.28 0.38 12.58
CA THR A 113 -9.81 0.97 13.80
C THR A 113 -10.75 2.13 13.52
N SER A 114 -11.52 2.60 14.49
CA SER A 114 -12.38 3.77 14.38
C SER A 114 -11.64 5.04 13.94
N ASN A 115 -10.33 5.11 14.15
CA ASN A 115 -9.50 6.23 13.72
C ASN A 115 -8.95 6.08 12.30
N GLY A 116 -9.21 4.97 11.59
CA GLY A 116 -8.68 4.72 10.26
C GLY A 116 -7.30 4.03 10.25
N ASP A 117 -6.75 3.63 11.39
CA ASP A 117 -5.48 2.93 11.52
C ASP A 117 -5.67 1.40 11.46
N LYS A 118 -4.58 0.65 11.24
CA LYS A 118 -4.61 -0.82 11.33
C LYS A 118 -4.57 -1.27 12.80
N PHE A 119 -5.29 -2.35 13.13
CA PHE A 119 -5.21 -2.96 14.45
C PHE A 119 -3.81 -3.53 14.72
N ASP A 120 -3.43 -3.59 16.00
CA ASP A 120 -2.17 -4.18 16.46
C ASP A 120 -2.18 -5.72 16.39
N ASP A 121 -0.99 -6.31 16.55
CA ASP A 121 -0.80 -7.75 16.47
C ASP A 121 -1.45 -8.51 17.64
N ASP A 122 -1.56 -7.88 18.80
CA ASP A 122 -2.18 -8.48 19.99
C ASP A 122 -3.70 -8.60 19.79
N THR A 123 -4.33 -7.55 19.29
CA THR A 123 -5.76 -7.55 18.96
C THR A 123 -6.09 -8.59 17.89
N THR A 124 -5.31 -8.63 16.79
CA THR A 124 -5.54 -9.61 15.73
C THR A 124 -5.30 -11.05 16.18
N SER A 125 -4.33 -11.29 17.06
CA SER A 125 -4.07 -12.62 17.64
C SER A 125 -5.23 -13.08 18.55
N LYS A 126 -5.84 -12.18 19.32
CA LYS A 126 -7.06 -12.49 20.09
C LYS A 126 -8.22 -12.89 19.19
N LEU A 127 -8.43 -12.17 18.09
CA LEU A 127 -9.47 -12.52 17.12
C LEU A 127 -9.24 -13.91 16.49
N GLU A 128 -8.00 -14.29 16.19
CA GLU A 128 -7.67 -15.65 15.72
C GLU A 128 -8.12 -16.73 16.72
N VAL A 129 -7.88 -16.50 17.99
CA VAL A 129 -8.31 -17.43 19.06
C VAL A 129 -9.84 -17.51 19.12
N LEU A 130 -10.53 -16.39 19.12
CA LEU A 130 -12.00 -16.35 19.15
C LEU A 130 -12.64 -17.06 17.97
N VAL A 131 -12.11 -16.83 16.77
CA VAL A 131 -12.56 -17.51 15.54
C VAL A 131 -12.34 -19.02 15.63
N ALA A 132 -11.18 -19.46 16.16
CA ALA A 132 -10.86 -20.88 16.31
C ALA A 132 -11.72 -21.57 17.37
N GLU A 133 -11.99 -20.93 18.50
CA GLU A 133 -12.85 -21.45 19.56
C GLU A 133 -14.32 -21.52 19.14
N ASN A 134 -14.75 -20.62 18.25
CA ASN A 134 -16.12 -20.55 17.72
C ASN A 134 -17.19 -20.54 18.83
N LYS A 135 -16.91 -19.80 19.92
CA LYS A 135 -17.82 -19.66 21.06
C LYS A 135 -18.24 -18.21 21.17
N PHE A 136 -19.48 -17.92 20.80
CA PHE A 136 -20.04 -16.58 20.84
C PHE A 136 -21.32 -16.55 21.67
N ASP A 137 -21.47 -15.53 22.51
CA ASP A 137 -22.70 -15.26 23.25
C ASP A 137 -23.68 -14.50 22.35
N LEU A 138 -24.53 -15.25 21.66
CA LEU A 138 -25.49 -14.72 20.70
C LEU A 138 -26.88 -14.62 21.32
N SER A 139 -27.64 -13.58 20.98
CA SER A 139 -28.98 -13.34 21.48
C SER A 139 -29.96 -13.01 20.36
N SER A 140 -31.13 -13.63 20.36
CA SER A 140 -32.22 -13.28 19.45
C SER A 140 -32.83 -11.89 19.69
N GLU A 141 -32.59 -11.30 20.85
CA GLU A 141 -33.08 -9.98 21.24
C GLU A 141 -32.15 -8.84 20.79
N LYS A 142 -30.92 -9.16 20.42
CA LYS A 142 -29.87 -8.19 20.07
C LYS A 142 -29.30 -8.49 18.68
N LEU A 143 -30.10 -8.22 17.67
CA LEU A 143 -29.64 -8.35 16.27
C LEU A 143 -29.37 -6.96 15.69
N GLY A 144 -28.28 -6.85 14.90
CA GLY A 144 -27.96 -5.64 14.16
C GLY A 144 -28.78 -5.47 12.88
N ARG A 145 -28.63 -4.33 12.20
CA ARG A 145 -29.30 -3.97 10.95
C ARG A 145 -28.30 -3.61 9.87
N ILE A 146 -28.68 -3.79 8.60
CA ILE A 146 -27.93 -3.29 7.46
C ILE A 146 -28.35 -1.84 7.18
N ILE A 147 -27.36 -0.98 7.01
CA ILE A 147 -27.47 0.43 6.63
C ILE A 147 -26.69 0.60 5.33
N TYR A 148 -27.30 1.17 4.30
CA TYR A 148 -26.62 1.53 3.06
C TYR A 148 -26.17 2.98 3.15
N ASN A 149 -24.88 3.27 2.88
CA ASN A 149 -24.35 4.62 2.89
C ASN A 149 -23.67 4.91 1.54
N ASN A 150 -24.15 5.90 0.82
CA ASN A 150 -23.64 6.36 -0.46
C ASN A 150 -22.84 7.68 -0.34
N GLU A 151 -22.69 8.23 0.86
CA GLU A 151 -22.05 9.52 1.11
C GLU A 151 -20.54 9.39 1.34
N ALA A 152 -20.08 8.21 1.74
CA ALA A 152 -18.67 7.96 2.07
C ALA A 152 -17.70 8.34 0.93
N LEU A 153 -18.08 8.06 -0.32
CA LEU A 153 -17.31 8.47 -1.48
C LEU A 153 -17.25 9.99 -1.62
N VAL A 154 -18.36 10.69 -1.41
CA VAL A 154 -18.43 12.16 -1.48
C VAL A 154 -17.54 12.77 -0.42
N MET A 155 -17.63 12.29 0.82
CA MET A 155 -16.78 12.72 1.93
C MET A 155 -15.30 12.54 1.63
N TYR A 156 -14.93 11.40 1.07
CA TYR A 156 -13.55 11.15 0.63
C TYR A 156 -13.11 12.14 -0.46
N LEU A 157 -13.92 12.34 -1.49
CA LEU A 157 -13.58 13.24 -2.59
C LEU A 157 -13.44 14.70 -2.14
N GLU A 158 -14.21 15.15 -1.17
CA GLU A 158 -14.07 16.47 -0.56
C GLU A 158 -12.71 16.59 0.15
N LYS A 159 -12.34 15.58 0.96
CA LYS A 159 -11.03 15.54 1.63
C LYS A 159 -9.88 15.46 0.64
N ALA A 160 -9.95 14.55 -0.35
CA ALA A 160 -8.92 14.33 -1.34
C ALA A 160 -8.67 15.55 -2.25
N LYS A 161 -9.63 16.45 -2.37
CA LYS A 161 -9.52 17.70 -3.14
C LYS A 161 -9.31 18.94 -2.27
N SER A 162 -9.27 18.81 -0.96
CA SER A 162 -9.22 19.95 -0.03
C SER A 162 -8.01 20.87 -0.20
N PHE A 163 -6.90 20.36 -0.74
CA PHE A 163 -5.69 21.14 -1.00
C PHE A 163 -5.68 21.83 -2.37
N ILE A 164 -6.73 21.64 -3.18
CA ILE A 164 -6.83 22.22 -4.53
C ILE A 164 -7.59 23.55 -4.46
N SER A 165 -6.90 24.65 -4.72
CA SER A 165 -7.47 26.00 -4.65
C SER A 165 -8.03 26.50 -5.98
N SER A 166 -7.59 25.96 -7.10
CA SER A 166 -8.04 26.35 -8.46
C SER A 166 -9.10 25.39 -8.97
N SER A 167 -10.09 25.90 -9.70
CA SER A 167 -11.16 25.08 -10.28
C SER A 167 -10.67 24.14 -11.40
N LYS A 168 -9.62 24.54 -12.15
CA LYS A 168 -9.07 23.76 -13.27
C LYS A 168 -7.55 23.80 -13.30
N PRO A 169 -6.87 23.29 -12.27
CA PRO A 169 -5.41 23.38 -12.14
C PRO A 169 -4.67 22.55 -13.19
N LEU A 170 -5.34 21.57 -13.82
CA LEU A 170 -4.77 20.68 -14.83
C LEU A 170 -5.23 21.02 -16.26
N ALA A 171 -5.78 22.23 -16.47
CA ALA A 171 -6.21 22.66 -17.81
C ALA A 171 -5.03 22.64 -18.79
N GLY A 172 -5.26 22.06 -19.98
CA GLY A 172 -4.24 21.95 -21.02
C GLY A 172 -3.29 20.75 -20.86
N THR A 173 -3.38 19.98 -19.77
CA THR A 173 -2.61 18.73 -19.60
C THR A 173 -3.31 17.55 -20.30
N ARG A 174 -2.53 16.56 -20.72
CA ARG A 174 -3.02 15.26 -21.20
C ARG A 174 -2.41 14.17 -20.34
N ILE A 175 -3.27 13.34 -19.73
CA ILE A 175 -2.92 12.34 -18.72
C ILE A 175 -3.49 10.98 -19.13
N VAL A 176 -2.70 9.92 -19.04
CA VAL A 176 -3.18 8.54 -19.17
C VAL A 176 -3.34 7.95 -17.77
N LEU A 177 -4.53 7.42 -17.46
CA LEU A 177 -4.85 6.79 -16.18
C LEU A 177 -5.15 5.31 -16.39
N ASP A 178 -4.42 4.44 -15.73
CA ASP A 178 -4.70 3.01 -15.61
C ASP A 178 -5.28 2.74 -14.21
N CYS A 179 -6.56 2.37 -14.18
CA CYS A 179 -7.31 2.14 -12.93
C CYS A 179 -7.29 0.68 -12.47
N ALA A 180 -6.50 -0.19 -13.12
CA ALA A 180 -6.37 -1.61 -12.79
C ALA A 180 -7.70 -2.40 -12.76
N ASN A 181 -8.77 -1.91 -13.39
CA ASN A 181 -10.15 -2.39 -13.19
C ASN A 181 -10.54 -2.50 -11.70
N GLY A 182 -9.91 -1.69 -10.85
CA GLY A 182 -10.04 -1.67 -9.41
C GLY A 182 -11.04 -0.64 -8.90
N SER A 183 -10.93 -0.34 -7.61
CA SER A 183 -11.87 0.51 -6.88
C SER A 183 -11.87 1.99 -7.32
N PHE A 184 -10.83 2.46 -8.01
CA PHE A 184 -10.78 3.80 -8.58
C PHE A 184 -11.37 3.92 -10.00
N SER A 185 -11.80 2.84 -10.64
CA SER A 185 -12.27 2.83 -12.03
C SER A 185 -13.35 3.88 -12.34
N GLY A 186 -14.37 3.98 -11.52
CA GLY A 186 -15.47 4.95 -11.71
C GLY A 186 -15.19 6.35 -11.15
N ILE A 187 -14.05 6.56 -10.51
CA ILE A 187 -13.79 7.74 -9.68
C ILE A 187 -12.67 8.60 -10.26
N MET A 188 -11.48 8.03 -10.38
CA MET A 188 -10.25 8.76 -10.70
C MET A 188 -10.32 9.48 -12.06
N PRO A 189 -10.79 8.85 -13.16
CA PRO A 189 -10.91 9.53 -14.43
C PRO A 189 -11.83 10.77 -14.39
N GLN A 190 -12.91 10.69 -13.61
CA GLN A 190 -13.83 11.82 -13.49
C GLN A 190 -13.22 12.97 -12.69
N VAL A 191 -12.54 12.67 -11.58
CA VAL A 191 -11.85 13.69 -10.78
C VAL A 191 -10.83 14.47 -11.60
N PHE A 192 -10.02 13.80 -12.41
CA PHE A 192 -9.01 14.45 -13.25
C PHE A 192 -9.64 15.28 -14.38
N LYS A 193 -10.74 14.81 -14.98
CA LYS A 193 -11.52 15.59 -15.97
C LYS A 193 -12.13 16.85 -15.36
N ASP A 194 -12.69 16.75 -14.17
CA ASP A 194 -13.29 17.88 -13.44
C ASP A 194 -12.23 18.95 -13.15
N LEU A 195 -10.98 18.55 -12.90
CA LEU A 195 -9.84 19.43 -12.70
C LEU A 195 -9.24 20.00 -14.01
N GLY A 196 -9.83 19.68 -15.16
CA GLY A 196 -9.50 20.25 -16.46
C GLY A 196 -8.52 19.44 -17.31
N ALA A 197 -8.08 18.26 -16.86
CA ALA A 197 -7.19 17.40 -17.63
C ALA A 197 -7.90 16.75 -18.83
N GLY A 198 -7.19 16.60 -19.94
CA GLY A 198 -7.55 15.67 -21.02
C GLY A 198 -7.15 14.25 -20.60
N VAL A 199 -8.12 13.41 -20.26
CA VAL A 199 -7.89 12.06 -19.68
C VAL A 199 -8.12 10.98 -20.73
N ILE A 200 -7.14 10.07 -20.84
CA ILE A 200 -7.27 8.78 -21.51
C ILE A 200 -7.32 7.72 -20.40
N SER A 201 -8.43 7.01 -20.28
CA SER A 201 -8.61 5.99 -19.26
C SER A 201 -8.33 4.60 -19.82
N LEU A 202 -7.54 3.83 -19.09
CA LEU A 202 -7.26 2.42 -19.32
C LEU A 202 -7.81 1.62 -18.15
N GLU A 203 -8.25 0.39 -18.42
CA GLU A 203 -8.62 -0.60 -17.41
C GLU A 203 -9.55 -0.01 -16.33
N ASN A 204 -10.65 0.58 -16.77
CA ASN A 204 -11.63 1.26 -15.91
C ASN A 204 -13.07 0.71 -16.06
N GLU A 205 -13.21 -0.51 -16.58
CA GLU A 205 -14.47 -1.23 -16.75
C GLU A 205 -14.42 -2.58 -16.02
N PRO A 206 -14.54 -2.57 -14.67
CA PRO A 206 -14.42 -3.78 -13.87
C PRO A 206 -15.57 -4.76 -14.12
N ASP A 207 -15.26 -6.04 -14.35
CA ASP A 207 -16.21 -7.13 -14.53
C ASP A 207 -16.23 -8.16 -13.38
N GLY A 208 -15.44 -7.91 -12.33
CA GLY A 208 -15.24 -8.80 -11.18
C GLY A 208 -14.11 -9.81 -11.34
N TYR A 209 -13.63 -10.03 -12.57
CA TYR A 209 -12.60 -11.02 -12.92
C TYR A 209 -11.35 -10.40 -13.55
N ASN A 210 -11.39 -9.12 -13.91
CA ASN A 210 -10.33 -8.45 -14.63
C ASN A 210 -9.47 -7.50 -13.79
N ILE A 211 -9.71 -7.38 -12.49
CA ILE A 211 -8.90 -6.55 -11.58
C ILE A 211 -7.43 -7.00 -11.61
N ASN A 212 -6.51 -6.05 -11.79
CA ASN A 212 -5.07 -6.25 -11.91
C ASN A 212 -4.61 -7.22 -13.02
N ARG A 213 -5.49 -7.62 -13.94
CA ARG A 213 -5.15 -8.55 -15.00
C ARG A 213 -4.41 -7.83 -16.13
N ASP A 214 -3.09 -8.04 -16.18
CA ASP A 214 -2.19 -7.43 -17.18
C ASP A 214 -2.30 -5.89 -17.23
N CYS A 215 -2.49 -5.25 -16.05
CA CYS A 215 -2.72 -3.82 -15.94
C CYS A 215 -2.33 -3.27 -14.56
N GLY A 216 -2.51 -1.96 -14.38
CA GLY A 216 -2.26 -1.26 -13.12
C GLY A 216 -0.77 -1.16 -12.78
N SER A 217 -0.48 -0.92 -11.50
CA SER A 217 0.88 -0.64 -11.02
C SER A 217 1.86 -1.82 -11.15
N GLN A 218 1.38 -3.06 -11.35
CA GLN A 218 2.23 -4.25 -11.50
C GLN A 218 2.54 -4.57 -12.97
N HIS A 219 1.67 -4.20 -13.91
CA HIS A 219 1.78 -4.48 -15.35
C HIS A 219 1.55 -3.19 -16.14
N PRO A 220 2.48 -2.22 -16.11
CA PRO A 220 2.29 -0.88 -16.66
C PRO A 220 2.64 -0.75 -18.15
N GLU A 221 2.94 -1.85 -18.86
CA GLU A 221 3.44 -1.84 -20.23
C GLU A 221 2.49 -1.10 -21.16
N LYS A 222 1.18 -1.37 -21.07
CA LYS A 222 0.14 -0.71 -21.85
C LYS A 222 0.05 0.79 -21.55
N LEU A 223 0.25 1.18 -20.27
CA LEU A 223 0.31 2.58 -19.86
C LEU A 223 1.45 3.30 -20.58
N TYR A 224 2.68 2.74 -20.57
CA TYR A 224 3.86 3.32 -21.19
C TYR A 224 3.69 3.52 -22.69
N GLU A 225 3.15 2.51 -23.38
CA GLU A 225 2.88 2.57 -24.83
C GLU A 225 1.81 3.63 -25.15
N THR A 226 0.75 3.70 -24.33
CA THR A 226 -0.34 4.66 -24.53
C THR A 226 0.12 6.10 -24.32
N VAL A 227 0.96 6.35 -23.31
CA VAL A 227 1.54 7.70 -23.09
C VAL A 227 2.32 8.16 -24.30
N LYS A 228 3.20 7.31 -24.85
CA LYS A 228 3.97 7.62 -26.06
C LYS A 228 3.06 7.85 -27.27
N GLY A 229 2.16 6.92 -27.52
CA GLY A 229 1.26 6.96 -28.69
C GLY A 229 0.30 8.15 -28.69
N ALA A 230 -0.15 8.56 -27.51
CA ALA A 230 -1.06 9.69 -27.34
C ALA A 230 -0.35 11.03 -27.13
N HIS A 231 0.97 11.05 -27.06
CA HIS A 231 1.76 12.24 -26.68
C HIS A 231 1.23 12.87 -25.38
N ALA A 232 0.95 12.03 -24.35
CA ALA A 232 0.51 12.48 -23.05
C ALA A 232 1.69 13.00 -22.24
N GLY A 233 1.45 13.94 -21.34
CA GLY A 233 2.52 14.50 -20.52
C GLY A 233 2.93 13.63 -19.33
N ILE A 234 2.06 12.69 -18.95
CA ILE A 234 2.25 11.79 -17.80
C ILE A 234 1.35 10.57 -17.92
N GLY A 235 1.83 9.44 -17.46
CA GLY A 235 1.03 8.23 -17.21
C GLY A 235 0.98 7.87 -15.74
N ILE A 236 -0.17 7.43 -15.28
CA ILE A 236 -0.46 7.11 -13.88
C ILE A 236 -1.17 5.77 -13.82
N ALA A 237 -0.68 4.85 -12.98
CA ALA A 237 -1.36 3.62 -12.66
C ALA A 237 -1.53 3.47 -11.15
N VAL A 238 -2.66 2.90 -10.74
CA VAL A 238 -2.92 2.47 -9.36
C VAL A 238 -3.03 0.96 -9.31
N ASP A 239 -3.10 0.37 -8.12
CA ASP A 239 -3.46 -1.04 -7.95
C ASP A 239 -4.95 -1.21 -7.62
N GLY A 240 -5.39 -2.44 -7.47
CA GLY A 240 -6.83 -2.78 -7.39
C GLY A 240 -7.60 -2.10 -6.25
N ASP A 241 -6.98 -1.85 -5.10
CA ASP A 241 -7.59 -1.13 -3.99
C ASP A 241 -7.08 0.31 -3.81
N GLY A 242 -6.17 0.73 -4.69
CA GLY A 242 -5.80 2.12 -4.86
C GLY A 242 -4.85 2.70 -3.81
N ASP A 243 -4.17 1.86 -3.04
CA ASP A 243 -3.21 2.31 -2.03
C ASP A 243 -1.80 2.56 -2.59
N ARG A 244 -1.54 2.17 -3.86
CA ARG A 244 -0.26 2.36 -4.56
C ARG A 244 -0.38 3.27 -5.78
N LEU A 245 0.73 3.92 -6.10
CA LEU A 245 0.89 4.77 -7.27
C LEU A 245 2.13 4.36 -8.06
N LEU A 246 1.97 4.22 -9.38
CA LEU A 246 3.04 4.18 -10.35
C LEU A 246 2.89 5.36 -11.31
N VAL A 247 3.98 6.00 -11.66
CA VAL A 247 4.01 7.11 -12.62
C VAL A 247 5.04 6.83 -13.71
N CYS A 248 4.73 7.23 -14.95
CA CYS A 248 5.73 7.34 -16.01
C CYS A 248 5.72 8.75 -16.60
N ASP A 249 6.87 9.14 -17.15
CA ASP A 249 7.06 10.41 -17.83
C ASP A 249 6.40 10.47 -19.24
N ASP A 250 6.52 11.59 -19.91
CA ASP A 250 6.01 11.82 -21.28
C ASP A 250 6.69 10.96 -22.35
N GLU A 251 7.80 10.33 -22.05
CA GLU A 251 8.50 9.37 -22.92
C GLU A 251 8.14 7.91 -22.56
N GLY A 252 7.25 7.70 -21.56
CA GLY A 252 6.82 6.39 -21.08
C GLY A 252 7.90 5.66 -20.28
N HIS A 253 8.83 6.37 -19.66
CA HIS A 253 9.79 5.79 -18.74
C HIS A 253 9.23 5.81 -17.32
N LYS A 254 9.31 4.68 -16.63
CA LYS A 254 8.89 4.56 -15.23
C LYS A 254 9.67 5.54 -14.35
N ILE A 255 8.96 6.30 -13.52
CA ILE A 255 9.55 7.09 -12.45
C ILE A 255 9.49 6.26 -11.17
N PRO A 256 10.65 5.88 -10.59
CA PRO A 256 10.68 5.12 -9.35
C PRO A 256 10.00 5.85 -8.19
N ALA A 257 9.37 5.11 -7.27
CA ALA A 257 8.63 5.70 -6.16
C ALA A 257 9.51 6.58 -5.25
N GLU A 258 10.79 6.23 -5.06
CA GLU A 258 11.74 7.05 -4.30
C GLU A 258 11.96 8.42 -4.92
N GLN A 259 11.90 8.53 -6.25
CA GLN A 259 11.94 9.81 -6.94
C GLN A 259 10.68 10.63 -6.69
N LEU A 260 9.51 9.98 -6.67
CA LEU A 260 8.21 10.62 -6.41
C LEU A 260 8.12 11.09 -4.94
N ILE A 261 8.57 10.29 -3.99
CA ILE A 261 8.63 10.66 -2.56
C ILE A 261 9.51 11.91 -2.38
N ALA A 262 10.69 11.90 -3.00
CA ALA A 262 11.61 13.04 -2.96
C ALA A 262 11.03 14.29 -3.66
N PHE A 263 10.32 14.11 -4.78
CA PHE A 263 9.66 15.16 -5.51
C PHE A 263 8.54 15.81 -4.69
N LEU A 264 7.68 15.02 -4.07
CA LEU A 264 6.61 15.52 -3.21
C LEU A 264 7.15 16.21 -1.95
N ALA A 265 8.19 15.67 -1.32
CA ALA A 265 8.83 16.32 -0.18
C ALA A 265 9.40 17.68 -0.56
N LYS A 266 10.11 17.78 -1.71
CA LYS A 266 10.61 19.03 -2.24
C LYS A 266 9.49 20.02 -2.56
N TYR A 267 8.46 19.57 -3.29
CA TYR A 267 7.32 20.41 -3.67
C TYR A 267 6.61 21.02 -2.46
N LEU A 268 6.25 20.19 -1.49
CA LEU A 268 5.57 20.66 -0.28
C LEU A 268 6.47 21.62 0.56
N LYS A 269 7.78 21.41 0.55
CA LYS A 269 8.73 22.31 1.20
C LYS A 269 8.79 23.67 0.50
N ASP A 270 8.90 23.67 -0.83
CA ASP A 270 8.96 24.88 -1.64
C ASP A 270 7.66 25.72 -1.52
N GLU A 271 6.51 25.03 -1.38
CA GLU A 271 5.20 25.66 -1.13
C GLU A 271 4.99 26.11 0.34
N GLY A 272 5.93 25.85 1.24
CA GLY A 272 5.78 26.14 2.67
C GLY A 272 4.69 25.32 3.38
N LYS A 273 4.33 24.16 2.82
CA LYS A 273 3.26 23.27 3.30
C LYS A 273 3.79 22.00 3.98
N TYR A 274 5.10 21.84 4.10
CA TYR A 274 5.71 20.66 4.72
C TYR A 274 5.68 20.78 6.25
N ARG A 275 5.14 19.77 6.94
CA ARG A 275 5.22 19.66 8.41
C ARG A 275 6.44 18.84 8.83
N GLY A 276 7.03 19.21 9.98
CA GLY A 276 8.23 18.55 10.49
C GLY A 276 9.46 18.86 9.64
N ASN A 277 10.52 18.07 9.83
CA ASN A 277 11.77 18.21 9.07
C ASN A 277 12.36 16.85 8.68
N ALA A 278 11.52 15.83 8.50
CA ALA A 278 11.97 14.47 8.22
C ALA A 278 11.20 13.85 7.06
N VAL A 279 11.86 12.97 6.30
CA VAL A 279 11.24 12.05 5.35
C VAL A 279 11.49 10.62 5.82
N VAL A 280 10.45 9.79 5.81
CA VAL A 280 10.52 8.40 6.26
C VAL A 280 10.43 7.46 5.07
N SER A 281 11.35 6.48 4.99
CA SER A 281 11.27 5.43 3.98
C SER A 281 11.70 4.09 4.58
N THR A 282 12.03 3.09 3.75
CA THR A 282 12.40 1.75 4.22
C THR A 282 13.90 1.52 4.20
N ILE A 283 14.34 0.50 4.92
CA ILE A 283 15.74 0.05 4.92
C ILE A 283 16.22 -0.42 3.54
N ILE A 284 15.31 -0.78 2.62
CA ILE A 284 15.63 -1.20 1.25
C ILE A 284 15.47 -0.09 0.21
N SER A 285 15.17 1.13 0.62
CA SER A 285 15.17 2.28 -0.30
C SER A 285 16.60 2.63 -0.71
N ASN A 286 16.76 3.08 -1.95
CA ASN A 286 18.07 3.36 -2.54
C ASN A 286 18.84 4.43 -1.77
N THR A 287 20.12 4.19 -1.52
CA THR A 287 20.98 5.08 -0.72
C THR A 287 21.16 6.48 -1.33
N ALA A 288 20.99 6.62 -2.65
CA ALA A 288 20.99 7.93 -3.31
C ALA A 288 19.82 8.81 -2.88
N MET A 289 18.65 8.21 -2.59
CA MET A 289 17.49 8.96 -2.06
C MET A 289 17.81 9.61 -0.71
N GLU A 290 18.41 8.86 0.21
CA GLU A 290 18.80 9.40 1.52
C GLU A 290 19.71 10.63 1.37
N ARG A 291 20.75 10.53 0.51
CA ARG A 291 21.65 11.65 0.25
C ARG A 291 20.92 12.85 -0.36
N TYR A 292 20.04 12.63 -1.31
CA TYR A 292 19.25 13.70 -1.93
C TYR A 292 18.34 14.38 -0.92
N ILE A 293 17.62 13.65 -0.09
CA ILE A 293 16.72 14.17 0.95
C ILE A 293 17.51 15.00 1.98
N ARG A 294 18.69 14.51 2.42
CA ARG A 294 19.57 15.26 3.32
C ARG A 294 20.09 16.55 2.68
N ASN A 295 20.42 16.54 1.39
CA ASN A 295 20.85 17.72 0.65
C ASN A 295 19.73 18.77 0.50
N LEU A 296 18.47 18.36 0.52
CA LEU A 296 17.32 19.27 0.60
C LEU A 296 17.15 19.88 2.01
N GLY A 297 17.95 19.47 3.00
CA GLY A 297 17.90 19.95 4.38
C GLY A 297 16.87 19.22 5.25
N PHE A 298 16.41 18.04 4.84
CA PHE A 298 15.60 17.17 5.68
C PHE A 298 16.45 16.14 6.44
N GLU A 299 15.96 15.69 7.56
CA GLU A 299 16.38 14.44 8.17
C GLU A 299 15.79 13.26 7.38
N TYR A 300 16.50 12.13 7.37
CA TYR A 300 16.02 10.90 6.71
C TYR A 300 16.02 9.76 7.72
N TYR A 301 14.90 9.06 7.80
CA TYR A 301 14.71 7.91 8.67
C TYR A 301 14.30 6.68 7.88
N SER A 302 14.95 5.55 8.18
CA SER A 302 14.60 4.25 7.61
C SER A 302 13.86 3.40 8.63
N THR A 303 12.79 2.75 8.19
CA THR A 303 12.05 1.75 8.97
C THR A 303 12.19 0.36 8.34
N LYS A 304 11.77 -0.68 9.04
CA LYS A 304 11.52 -1.97 8.38
C LYS A 304 10.49 -1.80 7.26
N VAL A 305 10.53 -2.71 6.28
CA VAL A 305 9.59 -2.73 5.15
C VAL A 305 8.15 -2.88 5.66
N GLY A 306 7.24 -2.13 5.06
CA GLY A 306 5.82 -2.15 5.31
C GLY A 306 5.26 -0.81 5.80
N GLU A 307 4.13 -0.43 5.23
CA GLU A 307 3.41 0.82 5.47
C GLU A 307 3.24 1.17 6.95
N ARG A 308 2.83 0.19 7.77
CA ARG A 308 2.57 0.38 9.20
C ARG A 308 3.78 0.96 9.95
N ALA A 309 5.00 0.49 9.61
CA ALA A 309 6.22 0.99 10.23
C ALA A 309 6.54 2.43 9.79
N ILE A 310 6.27 2.73 8.52
CA ILE A 310 6.45 4.08 7.96
C ILE A 310 5.49 5.06 8.64
N ILE A 311 4.19 4.76 8.67
CA ILE A 311 3.16 5.61 9.27
C ILE A 311 3.46 5.86 10.75
N ALA A 312 3.78 4.81 11.52
CA ALA A 312 4.11 4.95 12.93
C ALA A 312 5.31 5.90 13.15
N LYS A 313 6.35 5.78 12.30
CA LYS A 313 7.51 6.67 12.39
C LYS A 313 7.20 8.09 11.93
N MET A 314 6.37 8.26 10.90
CA MET A 314 5.89 9.58 10.47
C MET A 314 5.08 10.28 11.57
N GLN A 315 4.22 9.56 12.27
CA GLN A 315 3.44 10.08 13.40
C GLN A 315 4.34 10.50 14.56
N GLU A 316 5.33 9.66 14.92
CA GLU A 316 6.33 9.97 15.95
C GLU A 316 7.10 11.27 15.65
N LEU A 317 7.46 11.48 14.37
CA LEU A 317 8.24 12.63 13.93
C LEU A 317 7.37 13.84 13.53
N GLY A 318 6.06 13.68 13.42
CA GLY A 318 5.14 14.71 12.94
C GLY A 318 5.45 15.19 11.52
N CYS A 319 5.94 14.32 10.63
CA CYS A 319 6.39 14.69 9.30
C CYS A 319 5.36 14.38 8.21
N SER A 320 5.42 15.17 7.11
CA SER A 320 4.43 15.11 6.04
C SER A 320 4.56 13.93 5.09
N VAL A 321 5.77 13.49 4.73
CA VAL A 321 5.97 12.56 3.60
C VAL A 321 6.76 11.33 4.02
N GLY A 322 6.26 10.18 3.62
CA GLY A 322 6.96 8.90 3.70
C GLY A 322 6.46 7.93 2.64
N GLY A 323 7.16 6.83 2.47
CA GLY A 323 6.76 5.79 1.52
C GLY A 323 7.85 4.77 1.24
N GLU A 324 7.52 3.83 0.36
CA GLU A 324 8.40 2.73 -0.02
C GLU A 324 8.49 2.56 -1.53
N GLU A 325 9.49 1.81 -1.97
CA GLU A 325 9.80 1.55 -3.38
C GLU A 325 8.66 0.84 -4.15
N SER A 326 7.73 0.22 -3.43
CA SER A 326 6.55 -0.46 -4.01
C SER A 326 5.51 0.50 -4.60
N GLY A 327 5.68 1.82 -4.41
CA GLY A 327 4.70 2.84 -4.81
C GLY A 327 3.69 3.19 -3.72
N HIS A 328 3.82 2.58 -2.54
CA HIS A 328 3.02 2.95 -1.39
C HIS A 328 3.58 4.21 -0.74
N MET A 329 2.93 5.34 -0.98
CA MET A 329 3.36 6.65 -0.52
C MET A 329 2.30 7.31 0.33
N VAL A 330 2.72 7.94 1.42
CA VAL A 330 1.84 8.64 2.38
C VAL A 330 2.21 10.12 2.41
N VAL A 331 1.22 10.97 2.20
CA VAL A 331 1.31 12.41 2.48
C VAL A 331 0.33 12.69 3.62
N ALA A 332 0.84 12.67 4.84
CA ALA A 332 0.06 12.61 6.09
C ALA A 332 -0.86 13.81 6.32
N ASP A 333 -0.65 14.92 5.61
CA ASP A 333 -1.51 16.09 5.66
C ASP A 333 -2.83 15.88 4.91
N TYR A 334 -2.90 14.89 4.00
CA TYR A 334 -4.03 14.67 3.10
C TYR A 334 -4.57 13.24 3.14
N SER A 335 -3.78 12.27 3.59
CA SER A 335 -4.23 10.89 3.74
C SER A 335 -3.55 10.20 4.91
N LYS A 336 -4.26 9.32 5.61
CA LYS A 336 -3.75 8.53 6.74
C LYS A 336 -2.98 7.28 6.31
N SER A 337 -3.14 6.87 5.07
CA SER A 337 -2.50 5.68 4.46
C SER A 337 -1.95 6.04 3.08
N GLY A 338 -1.33 5.09 2.40
CA GLY A 338 -1.05 5.24 0.98
C GLY A 338 -2.32 5.55 0.21
N ASP A 339 -2.27 6.55 -0.67
CA ASP A 339 -3.41 7.01 -1.44
C ASP A 339 -2.99 7.34 -2.87
N GLY A 340 -3.28 6.41 -3.79
CA GLY A 340 -2.90 6.54 -5.20
C GLY A 340 -3.49 7.78 -5.86
N MET A 341 -4.73 8.17 -5.53
CA MET A 341 -5.35 9.34 -6.13
C MET A 341 -4.82 10.65 -5.56
N VAL A 342 -4.72 10.78 -4.24
CA VAL A 342 -4.17 11.99 -3.59
C VAL A 342 -2.72 12.22 -4.05
N ASN A 343 -1.90 11.18 -4.06
CA ASN A 343 -0.52 11.27 -4.51
C ASN A 343 -0.41 11.63 -6.00
N ALA A 344 -1.26 11.04 -6.85
CA ALA A 344 -1.32 11.37 -8.27
C ALA A 344 -1.73 12.83 -8.49
N LEU A 345 -2.72 13.33 -7.75
CA LEU A 345 -3.13 14.73 -7.81
C LEU A 345 -1.98 15.67 -7.40
N LEU A 346 -1.29 15.38 -6.31
CA LEU A 346 -0.15 16.17 -5.86
C LEU A 346 1.00 16.18 -6.88
N VAL A 347 1.32 15.02 -7.46
CA VAL A 347 2.35 14.91 -8.52
C VAL A 347 1.94 15.74 -9.75
N CYS A 348 0.68 15.64 -10.18
CA CYS A 348 0.19 16.40 -11.34
C CYS A 348 0.14 17.91 -11.09
N LEU A 349 -0.22 18.35 -9.88
CA LEU A 349 -0.20 19.77 -9.52
C LEU A 349 1.23 20.32 -9.50
N ALA A 350 2.16 19.58 -8.90
CA ALA A 350 3.58 19.95 -8.87
C ALA A 350 4.18 19.98 -10.28
N TRP A 351 3.81 19.00 -11.13
CA TRP A 351 4.21 18.97 -12.53
C TRP A 351 3.65 20.17 -13.32
N ALA A 352 2.34 20.41 -13.24
CA ALA A 352 1.71 21.53 -13.94
C ALA A 352 2.29 22.90 -13.52
N ALA A 353 2.56 23.08 -12.23
CA ALA A 353 3.18 24.30 -11.69
C ALA A 353 4.62 24.50 -12.20
N SER A 354 5.34 23.44 -12.52
CA SER A 354 6.74 23.51 -12.99
C SER A 354 6.86 24.09 -14.42
N GLY A 355 5.83 23.94 -15.24
CA GLY A 355 5.84 24.31 -16.68
C GLY A 355 6.81 23.46 -17.53
N LYS A 356 7.38 22.37 -16.98
CA LYS A 356 8.35 21.49 -17.64
C LYS A 356 7.71 20.17 -18.05
N LYS A 357 8.35 19.43 -18.93
CA LYS A 357 8.00 18.03 -19.17
C LYS A 357 8.43 17.16 -17.99
N MET A 358 7.75 16.02 -17.79
CA MET A 358 8.14 15.07 -16.73
C MET A 358 9.54 14.51 -16.97
N SER A 359 9.91 14.23 -18.23
CA SER A 359 11.25 13.80 -18.63
C SER A 359 12.36 14.85 -18.39
N GLU A 360 12.00 16.14 -18.24
CA GLU A 360 12.94 17.20 -17.88
C GLU A 360 13.08 17.37 -16.35
N ILE A 361 12.09 16.90 -15.59
CA ILE A 361 12.10 16.93 -14.11
C ILE A 361 12.86 15.73 -13.55
N PHE A 362 12.63 14.56 -14.13
CA PHE A 362 13.19 13.29 -13.66
C PHE A 362 14.30 12.77 -14.59
N PRO A 363 15.32 12.10 -14.03
CA PRO A 363 15.48 11.77 -12.60
C PRO A 363 16.00 12.96 -11.76
N LEU A 364 15.50 13.10 -10.53
CA LEU A 364 16.00 14.09 -9.56
C LEU A 364 17.43 13.76 -9.08
N PHE A 365 17.75 12.48 -9.03
CA PHE A 365 19.06 11.93 -8.68
C PHE A 365 19.30 10.60 -9.39
N LYS A 366 20.55 10.30 -9.64
CA LYS A 366 20.94 8.99 -10.17
C LYS A 366 20.94 7.96 -9.02
N PHE A 367 20.30 6.82 -9.25
CA PHE A 367 20.33 5.71 -8.30
C PHE A 367 21.74 5.17 -8.13
N ASP A 368 22.07 4.84 -6.89
CA ASP A 368 23.24 4.02 -6.62
C ASP A 368 23.05 2.61 -7.17
N PRO A 369 24.11 1.97 -7.59
CA PRO A 369 24.09 0.54 -7.86
C PRO A 369 23.49 -0.24 -6.70
N TYR A 370 22.66 -1.23 -7.03
CA TYR A 370 22.09 -2.12 -6.03
C TYR A 370 21.90 -3.54 -6.57
N VAL A 371 21.90 -4.50 -5.67
CA VAL A 371 21.53 -5.89 -5.91
C VAL A 371 20.35 -6.23 -5.02
N PHE A 372 19.30 -6.77 -5.61
CA PHE A 372 18.14 -7.31 -4.89
C PHE A 372 17.87 -8.72 -5.37
N VAL A 373 18.13 -9.70 -4.52
CA VAL A 373 17.91 -11.11 -4.82
C VAL A 373 17.03 -11.76 -3.76
N SER A 374 15.99 -12.46 -4.21
CA SER A 374 15.16 -13.31 -3.37
C SER A 374 15.66 -14.75 -3.49
N VAL A 375 16.38 -15.23 -2.49
CA VAL A 375 16.88 -16.61 -2.45
C VAL A 375 15.75 -17.52 -1.97
N PRO A 376 15.22 -18.43 -2.81
CA PRO A 376 14.19 -19.37 -2.40
C PRO A 376 14.77 -20.40 -1.43
N LEU A 377 14.02 -20.76 -0.40
CA LEU A 377 14.36 -21.79 0.58
C LEU A 377 13.25 -22.83 0.63
N LYS A 378 13.51 -24.00 1.19
CA LYS A 378 12.59 -25.14 1.18
C LYS A 378 11.24 -24.81 1.83
N ASP A 379 11.26 -24.12 2.97
CA ASP A 379 10.09 -23.74 3.74
C ASP A 379 10.37 -22.53 4.65
N ARG A 380 9.36 -22.06 5.37
CA ARG A 380 9.48 -20.93 6.30
C ARG A 380 10.38 -21.22 7.52
N ALA A 381 10.47 -22.47 7.96
CA ALA A 381 11.35 -22.83 9.06
C ALA A 381 12.81 -22.65 8.65
N MET A 382 13.16 -23.07 7.44
CA MET A 382 14.49 -22.86 6.87
C MET A 382 14.81 -21.37 6.63
N VAL A 383 13.82 -20.53 6.29
CA VAL A 383 14.02 -19.08 6.21
C VAL A 383 14.40 -18.50 7.57
N ALA A 384 13.71 -18.92 8.63
CA ALA A 384 14.00 -18.46 9.99
C ALA A 384 15.39 -18.96 10.46
N GLU A 385 15.73 -20.21 10.17
CA GLU A 385 17.03 -20.80 10.47
C GLU A 385 18.17 -20.09 9.74
N ALA A 386 18.04 -19.87 8.43
CA ALA A 386 19.02 -19.16 7.63
C ALA A 386 19.22 -17.71 8.11
N ALA A 387 18.14 -17.00 8.43
CA ALA A 387 18.21 -15.64 8.96
C ALA A 387 18.86 -15.59 10.37
N ALA A 388 18.74 -16.66 11.16
CA ALA A 388 19.33 -16.77 12.50
C ALA A 388 20.76 -17.32 12.48
N SER A 389 21.20 -17.93 11.37
CA SER A 389 22.50 -18.59 11.24
C SER A 389 23.66 -17.65 11.52
N GLU A 390 24.58 -18.06 12.38
CA GLU A 390 25.80 -17.29 12.70
C GLU A 390 26.70 -17.14 11.46
N LYS A 391 26.73 -18.13 10.56
CA LYS A 391 27.50 -18.05 9.29
C LYS A 391 26.94 -16.95 8.38
N VAL A 392 25.61 -16.86 8.22
CA VAL A 392 24.95 -15.82 7.42
C VAL A 392 25.10 -14.45 8.06
N LYS A 393 24.94 -14.33 9.39
CA LYS A 393 25.19 -13.07 10.11
C LYS A 393 26.63 -12.59 9.97
N ALA A 394 27.61 -13.50 10.04
CA ALA A 394 29.01 -13.16 9.82
C ALA A 394 29.25 -12.66 8.38
N ALA A 395 28.62 -13.28 7.37
CA ALA A 395 28.69 -12.82 5.99
C ALA A 395 28.06 -11.41 5.80
N VAL A 396 26.93 -11.14 6.49
CA VAL A 396 26.33 -9.81 6.50
C VAL A 396 27.26 -8.78 7.13
N SER A 397 27.84 -9.08 8.30
CA SER A 397 28.78 -8.17 8.97
C SER A 397 30.05 -7.91 8.15
N GLU A 398 30.57 -8.93 7.46
CA GLU A 398 31.70 -8.78 6.56
C GLU A 398 31.33 -7.91 5.35
N ALA A 399 30.12 -8.11 4.79
CA ALA A 399 29.61 -7.27 3.71
C ALA A 399 29.47 -5.80 4.14
N GLU A 400 28.98 -5.52 5.35
CA GLU A 400 28.93 -4.18 5.93
C GLU A 400 30.34 -3.56 6.07
N ASN A 401 31.32 -4.34 6.53
CA ASN A 401 32.72 -3.92 6.62
C ASN A 401 33.30 -3.60 5.23
N ILE A 402 33.04 -4.44 4.21
CA ILE A 402 33.47 -4.21 2.83
C ILE A 402 32.85 -2.89 2.30
N MET A 403 31.59 -2.65 2.59
CA MET A 403 30.89 -1.42 2.19
C MET A 403 31.44 -0.17 2.91
N SER A 404 32.06 -0.31 4.08
CA SER A 404 32.77 0.78 4.82
C SER A 404 31.97 2.09 4.93
N GLY A 405 30.67 2.00 5.19
CA GLY A 405 29.77 3.15 5.27
C GLY A 405 29.39 3.78 3.92
N LYS A 406 29.84 3.22 2.77
CA LYS A 406 29.50 3.70 1.42
C LYS A 406 28.22 3.09 0.86
N GLY A 407 27.49 2.33 1.67
CA GLY A 407 26.26 1.67 1.26
C GLY A 407 25.56 1.01 2.43
N ARG A 408 24.54 0.22 2.11
CA ARG A 408 23.70 -0.48 3.08
C ARG A 408 23.51 -1.94 2.64
N VAL A 409 23.54 -2.83 3.63
CA VAL A 409 23.28 -4.26 3.48
C VAL A 409 22.02 -4.60 4.27
N VAL A 410 21.08 -5.30 3.65
CA VAL A 410 19.84 -5.72 4.32
C VAL A 410 19.55 -7.18 3.99
N LEU A 411 19.35 -7.96 5.04
CA LEU A 411 18.83 -9.31 4.96
C LEU A 411 17.41 -9.32 5.53
N HIS A 412 16.43 -9.72 4.72
CA HIS A 412 15.01 -9.61 5.08
C HIS A 412 14.22 -10.87 4.68
N PRO A 413 13.62 -11.60 5.65
CA PRO A 413 12.69 -12.69 5.36
C PRO A 413 11.44 -12.19 4.63
N SER A 414 11.00 -12.91 3.59
CA SER A 414 9.72 -12.61 2.96
C SER A 414 8.56 -12.95 3.89
N GLY A 415 7.60 -12.05 4.03
CA GLY A 415 6.40 -12.26 4.86
C GLY A 415 5.42 -13.28 4.27
N THR A 416 5.45 -13.51 2.95
CA THR A 416 4.44 -14.31 2.23
C THR A 416 5.00 -15.61 1.64
N GLU A 417 6.25 -15.63 1.24
CA GLU A 417 6.90 -16.74 0.54
C GLU A 417 8.10 -17.30 1.32
N PRO A 418 8.49 -18.58 1.13
CA PRO A 418 9.68 -19.15 1.76
C PRO A 418 10.96 -18.65 1.05
N LYS A 419 11.25 -17.36 1.19
CA LYS A 419 12.39 -16.67 0.55
C LYS A 419 13.11 -15.79 1.55
N LEU A 420 14.43 -15.75 1.47
CA LEU A 420 15.28 -14.80 2.18
C LEU A 420 15.77 -13.76 1.16
N ARG A 421 15.47 -12.50 1.41
CA ARG A 421 15.79 -11.39 0.51
C ARG A 421 17.11 -10.76 0.91
N VAL A 422 18.05 -10.69 -0.03
CA VAL A 422 19.32 -9.98 0.10
C VAL A 422 19.23 -8.69 -0.69
N TRP A 423 19.38 -7.57 -0.04
CA TRP A 423 19.44 -6.26 -0.66
C TRP A 423 20.73 -5.55 -0.26
N VAL A 424 21.51 -5.12 -1.24
CA VAL A 424 22.74 -4.35 -1.06
C VAL A 424 22.70 -3.16 -2.00
N SER A 425 22.92 -1.97 -1.49
CA SER A 425 23.00 -0.75 -2.31
C SER A 425 24.13 0.15 -1.82
N GLY A 426 24.79 0.85 -2.73
CA GLY A 426 25.87 1.77 -2.38
C GLY A 426 26.53 2.40 -3.61
N SER A 427 27.43 3.36 -3.38
CA SER A 427 28.05 4.16 -4.44
C SER A 427 29.08 3.41 -5.32
N ASP A 428 29.53 2.23 -4.90
CA ASP A 428 30.53 1.42 -5.61
C ASP A 428 29.92 0.08 -6.06
N GLU A 429 29.70 -0.07 -7.37
CA GLU A 429 29.07 -1.25 -7.96
C GLU A 429 29.83 -2.56 -7.70
N THR A 430 31.17 -2.50 -7.69
CA THR A 430 32.01 -3.67 -7.44
C THR A 430 31.84 -4.18 -6.01
N LEU A 431 31.84 -3.25 -5.04
CA LEU A 431 31.62 -3.59 -3.64
C LEU A 431 30.20 -4.11 -3.40
N VAL A 432 29.19 -3.49 -4.02
CA VAL A 432 27.79 -3.92 -3.93
C VAL A 432 27.64 -5.37 -4.41
N LYS A 433 28.16 -5.69 -5.59
CA LYS A 433 28.09 -7.03 -6.16
C LYS A 433 28.84 -8.05 -5.30
N LYS A 434 30.08 -7.75 -4.90
CA LYS A 434 30.89 -8.63 -4.04
C LYS A 434 30.18 -8.95 -2.72
N SER A 435 29.62 -7.93 -2.08
CA SER A 435 28.89 -8.08 -0.82
C SER A 435 27.62 -8.93 -0.95
N ALA A 436 26.86 -8.73 -2.02
CA ALA A 436 25.67 -9.53 -2.30
C ALA A 436 26.01 -10.99 -2.59
N ASP A 437 26.96 -11.23 -3.49
CA ASP A 437 27.38 -12.59 -3.90
C ASP A 437 27.89 -13.42 -2.69
N MET A 438 28.61 -12.78 -1.77
CA MET A 438 29.11 -13.44 -0.57
C MET A 438 27.97 -13.90 0.36
N ILE A 439 26.97 -13.07 0.60
CA ILE A 439 25.81 -13.41 1.44
C ILE A 439 24.98 -14.51 0.77
N ILE A 440 24.72 -14.38 -0.53
CA ILE A 440 23.96 -15.36 -1.31
C ILE A 440 24.64 -16.72 -1.31
N ALA A 441 25.97 -16.75 -1.47
CA ALA A 441 26.75 -18.00 -1.43
C ALA A 441 26.63 -18.69 -0.07
N GLU A 442 26.63 -17.94 1.04
CA GLU A 442 26.50 -18.52 2.36
C GLU A 442 25.09 -19.05 2.65
N ILE A 443 24.04 -18.35 2.15
CA ILE A 443 22.66 -18.85 2.23
C ILE A 443 22.51 -20.15 1.42
N ASN A 444 23.08 -20.24 0.24
CA ASN A 444 22.99 -21.43 -0.61
C ASN A 444 23.70 -22.65 0.00
N LYS A 445 24.83 -22.45 0.67
CA LYS A 445 25.52 -23.56 1.39
C LYS A 445 24.65 -24.19 2.47
N LEU A 446 23.82 -23.39 3.18
CA LEU A 446 22.91 -23.92 4.19
C LEU A 446 21.80 -24.79 3.61
N GLN A 447 21.52 -24.69 2.29
CA GLN A 447 20.55 -25.57 1.63
C GLN A 447 21.14 -26.93 1.25
N GLU A 448 22.48 -27.02 1.19
CA GLU A 448 23.22 -28.23 0.83
C GLU A 448 23.60 -29.06 2.07
N GLU A 449 23.61 -28.43 3.28
CA GLU A 449 23.81 -29.09 4.58
C GLU A 449 22.50 -29.70 5.10
#